data_715c331ea58a60d05eef2ce59ef0470a
#
_entry.id   715c331ea58a60d05eef2ce59ef0470a
#
_cell.length_a   1.000
_cell.length_b   1.000
_cell.length_c   1.000
_cell.angle_alpha   90.00
_cell.angle_beta   90.00
_cell.angle_gamma   90.00
#
_symmetry.space_group_name_H-M   'P 1'
#
loop_
_entity.id
_entity.type
_entity.pdbx_description
1 polymer ?
#
loop_
_entity_poly.entity_id
_entity_poly.type
_entity_poly.pdbx_seq_one_letter_code
_entity_poly.pdbx_strand_id
1 'polypeptide(L)'
;VNQRWLGGTLTNLVTIRKSVSKLKDFEALEKSAGFHKINKAEASALRREANRIRQNLEGVLEMEKLPDAIVIIDTVKEAIAVAESRRLGIPIVAIVDTNSNPEEINYPIAGNDDAIRAIRIILQKIVDSLAKSGGGRAPGSPATVVAAVEELTAVAE
;
A
#
# COMPACT_ATOMS: atom_id res chain seq x y z
N VAL A 1 2.68 -0.05 1.14
CA VAL A 1 3.01 -0.94 2.27
C VAL A 1 4.12 -1.87 1.83
N ASN A 2 5.24 -1.86 2.54
CA ASN A 2 6.46 -2.61 2.17
C ASN A 2 6.94 -3.58 3.26
N GLN A 3 6.20 -3.70 4.35
CA GLN A 3 6.51 -4.66 5.41
C GLN A 3 5.46 -5.78 5.42
N ARG A 4 4.34 -5.56 6.06
CA ARG A 4 3.28 -6.53 6.16
C ARG A 4 1.93 -5.87 5.94
N TRP A 5 1.13 -6.45 5.07
CA TRP A 5 -0.27 -6.06 4.97
C TRP A 5 -1.03 -6.49 6.23
N LEU A 6 -1.63 -5.56 6.91
CA LEU A 6 -2.47 -5.86 8.07
C LEU A 6 -3.90 -6.15 7.59
N GLY A 7 -4.49 -7.27 8.03
CA GLY A 7 -5.89 -7.54 7.74
C GLY A 7 -6.79 -6.40 8.22
N GLY A 8 -7.70 -5.96 7.36
CA GLY A 8 -8.57 -4.82 7.63
C GLY A 8 -8.03 -3.47 7.18
N THR A 9 -6.88 -3.43 6.50
CA THR A 9 -6.30 -2.15 6.03
C THR A 9 -7.26 -1.39 5.12
N LEU A 10 -8.01 -2.07 4.26
CA LEU A 10 -9.05 -1.47 3.42
C LEU A 10 -10.45 -1.68 4.01
N THR A 11 -10.77 -2.90 4.41
CA THR A 11 -12.12 -3.28 4.87
C THR A 11 -12.48 -2.70 6.24
N ASN A 12 -11.49 -2.30 7.05
CA ASN A 12 -11.68 -1.69 8.37
C ASN A 12 -10.83 -0.43 8.54
N LEU A 13 -10.90 0.47 7.57
CA LEU A 13 -10.12 1.71 7.55
C LEU A 13 -10.31 2.57 8.83
N VAL A 14 -11.48 2.51 9.45
CA VAL A 14 -11.76 3.23 10.70
C VAL A 14 -10.81 2.78 11.82
N THR A 15 -10.57 1.48 11.95
CA THR A 15 -9.65 0.94 12.97
C THR A 15 -8.19 1.29 12.64
N ILE A 16 -7.81 1.23 11.36
CA ILE A 16 -6.49 1.65 10.92
C ILE A 16 -6.24 3.12 11.24
N ARG A 17 -7.21 4.00 10.97
CA ARG A 17 -7.12 5.43 11.31
C ARG A 17 -6.98 5.67 12.82
N LYS A 18 -7.67 4.90 13.66
CA LYS A 18 -7.47 4.97 15.11
C LYS A 18 -6.03 4.63 15.51
N SER A 19 -5.43 3.63 14.86
CA SER A 19 -4.03 3.28 15.11
C SER A 19 -3.06 4.36 14.63
N VAL A 20 -3.35 4.99 13.50
CA VAL A 20 -2.60 6.15 12.99
C VAL A 20 -2.73 7.36 13.93
N SER A 21 -3.94 7.63 14.45
CA SER A 21 -4.15 8.70 15.44
C SER A 21 -3.31 8.47 16.69
N LYS A 22 -3.31 7.24 17.23
CA LYS A 22 -2.47 6.89 18.38
C LYS A 22 -0.98 7.14 18.13
N LEU A 23 -0.49 6.88 16.91
CA LEU A 23 0.88 7.17 16.56
C LEU A 23 1.16 8.68 16.57
N LYS A 24 0.27 9.48 16.00
CA LYS A 24 0.40 10.95 15.99
C LYS A 24 0.34 11.52 17.41
N ASP A 25 -0.56 11.01 18.24
CA ASP A 25 -0.69 11.42 19.65
C ASP A 25 0.59 11.08 20.43
N PHE A 26 1.18 9.90 20.19
CA PHE A 26 2.45 9.52 20.81
C PHE A 26 3.59 10.44 20.34
N GLU A 27 3.68 10.75 19.06
CA GLU A 27 4.72 11.66 18.53
C GLU A 27 4.58 13.07 19.11
N ALA A 28 3.36 13.55 19.31
CA ALA A 28 3.09 14.80 19.98
C ALA A 28 3.50 14.77 21.46
N LEU A 29 3.17 13.66 22.17
CA LEU A 29 3.55 13.44 23.54
C LEU A 29 5.07 13.37 23.71
N GLU A 30 5.78 12.67 22.81
CA GLU A 30 7.24 12.53 22.88
C GLU A 30 7.97 13.88 22.72
N LYS A 31 7.39 14.79 21.94
CA LYS A 31 7.89 16.16 21.76
C LYS A 31 7.56 17.09 22.95
N SER A 32 6.65 16.68 23.82
CA SER A 32 6.19 17.49 24.93
C SER A 32 7.08 17.34 26.19
N ALA A 33 7.12 18.38 27.01
CA ALA A 33 7.80 18.33 28.32
C ALA A 33 7.19 17.26 29.28
N GLY A 34 5.97 16.82 29.00
CA GLY A 34 5.29 15.77 29.78
C GLY A 34 5.94 14.41 29.63
N PHE A 35 6.59 14.12 28.51
CA PHE A 35 7.23 12.83 28.28
C PHE A 35 8.36 12.52 29.27
N HIS A 36 9.09 13.54 29.73
CA HIS A 36 10.14 13.38 30.74
C HIS A 36 9.63 13.02 32.13
N LYS A 37 8.31 13.16 32.37
CA LYS A 37 7.66 12.79 33.64
C LYS A 37 7.16 11.34 33.67
N ILE A 38 7.16 10.67 32.53
CA ILE A 38 6.71 9.29 32.37
C ILE A 38 7.80 8.33 32.89
N ASN A 39 7.39 7.24 33.54
CA ASN A 39 8.32 6.18 33.99
C ASN A 39 9.07 5.59 32.77
N LYS A 40 10.37 5.31 32.94
CA LYS A 40 11.23 4.74 31.88
C LYS A 40 10.66 3.44 31.28
N ALA A 41 10.06 2.58 32.09
CA ALA A 41 9.46 1.33 31.62
C ALA A 41 8.25 1.60 30.72
N GLU A 42 7.38 2.52 31.11
CA GLU A 42 6.21 2.94 30.35
C GLU A 42 6.61 3.65 29.06
N ALA A 43 7.54 4.58 29.11
CA ALA A 43 8.10 5.27 27.93
C ALA A 43 8.69 4.26 26.93
N SER A 44 9.40 3.24 27.40
CA SER A 44 9.95 2.18 26.54
C SER A 44 8.85 1.32 25.90
N ALA A 45 7.76 1.02 26.63
CA ALA A 45 6.62 0.27 26.09
C ALA A 45 5.90 1.06 25.00
N LEU A 46 5.64 2.35 25.25
CA LEU A 46 5.01 3.27 24.29
C LEU A 46 5.84 3.40 23.00
N ARG A 47 7.17 3.55 23.13
CA ARG A 47 8.07 3.61 21.96
C ARG A 47 8.03 2.32 21.12
N ARG A 48 8.02 1.15 21.77
CA ARG A 48 7.92 -0.13 21.05
C ARG A 48 6.60 -0.25 20.28
N GLU A 49 5.49 0.16 20.91
CA GLU A 49 4.18 0.16 20.26
C GLU A 49 4.14 1.14 19.08
N ALA A 50 4.61 2.36 19.26
CA ALA A 50 4.69 3.37 18.20
C ALA A 50 5.56 2.90 17.02
N ASN A 51 6.73 2.30 17.29
CA ASN A 51 7.60 1.76 16.25
C ASN A 51 6.93 0.64 15.47
N ARG A 52 6.19 -0.25 16.13
CA ARG A 52 5.43 -1.32 15.47
C ARG A 52 4.33 -0.76 14.56
N ILE A 53 3.59 0.25 15.03
CA ILE A 53 2.56 0.92 14.24
C ILE A 53 3.22 1.62 13.04
N ARG A 54 4.29 2.35 13.25
CA ARG A 54 5.02 3.06 12.19
C ARG A 54 5.51 2.09 11.12
N GLN A 55 6.19 1.02 11.49
CA GLN A 55 6.70 0.03 10.53
C GLN A 55 5.62 -0.55 9.62
N ASN A 56 4.43 -0.84 10.16
CA ASN A 56 3.36 -1.48 9.40
C ASN A 56 2.48 -0.48 8.65
N LEU A 57 2.30 0.74 9.16
CA LEU A 57 1.32 1.70 8.66
C LEU A 57 1.93 2.96 8.06
N GLU A 58 3.26 3.10 8.01
CA GLU A 58 3.93 4.31 7.49
C GLU A 58 3.42 4.69 6.09
N GLY A 59 3.30 3.73 5.19
CA GLY A 59 2.82 3.95 3.84
C GLY A 59 1.35 4.33 3.70
N VAL A 60 0.55 4.27 4.79
CA VAL A 60 -0.89 4.60 4.79
C VAL A 60 -1.25 5.70 5.79
N LEU A 61 -0.25 6.38 6.38
CA LEU A 61 -0.47 7.45 7.36
C LEU A 61 -1.31 8.62 6.84
N GLU A 62 -1.16 8.92 5.55
CA GLU A 62 -1.86 10.01 4.86
C GLU A 62 -3.11 9.55 4.11
N MET A 63 -3.43 8.27 4.14
CA MET A 63 -4.57 7.71 3.43
C MET A 63 -5.88 8.09 4.11
N GLU A 64 -6.56 9.12 3.60
CA GLU A 64 -7.85 9.59 4.15
C GLU A 64 -9.05 8.85 3.59
N LYS A 65 -8.97 8.29 2.40
CA LYS A 65 -10.03 7.53 1.72
C LYS A 65 -9.48 6.25 1.13
N LEU A 66 -10.36 5.35 0.74
CA LEU A 66 -9.96 4.15 0.02
C LEU A 66 -9.27 4.53 -1.30
N PRO A 67 -8.25 3.76 -1.71
CA PRO A 67 -7.58 3.99 -2.98
C PRO A 67 -8.49 3.64 -4.16
N ASP A 68 -8.31 4.30 -5.28
CA ASP A 68 -9.06 4.04 -6.51
C ASP A 68 -8.55 2.78 -7.23
N ALA A 69 -7.31 2.35 -6.97
CA ALA A 69 -6.73 1.10 -7.43
C ALA A 69 -5.58 0.68 -6.50
N ILE A 70 -5.20 -0.59 -6.56
CA ILE A 70 -4.08 -1.13 -5.78
C ILE A 70 -3.10 -1.85 -6.71
N VAL A 71 -1.81 -1.67 -6.45
CA VAL A 71 -0.74 -2.40 -7.13
C VAL A 71 -0.15 -3.43 -6.16
N ILE A 72 -0.14 -4.70 -6.57
CA ILE A 72 0.35 -5.84 -5.76
C ILE A 72 1.49 -6.53 -6.52
N ILE A 73 2.59 -6.81 -5.84
CA ILE A 73 3.77 -7.43 -6.46
C ILE A 73 3.67 -8.96 -6.37
N ASP A 74 3.35 -9.50 -5.23
CA ASP A 74 3.24 -10.95 -4.98
C ASP A 74 1.84 -11.24 -4.46
N THR A 75 0.99 -11.79 -5.32
CA THR A 75 -0.42 -12.03 -4.99
C THR A 75 -0.62 -13.20 -4.02
N VAL A 76 0.34 -14.12 -3.96
CA VAL A 76 0.30 -15.26 -3.04
C VAL A 76 0.65 -14.81 -1.62
N LYS A 77 1.71 -14.03 -1.46
CA LYS A 77 2.09 -13.47 -0.16
C LYS A 77 1.07 -12.46 0.36
N GLU A 78 0.52 -11.66 -0.54
CA GLU A 78 -0.42 -10.57 -0.22
C GLU A 78 -1.88 -10.96 -0.46
N ALA A 79 -2.22 -12.25 -0.32
CA ALA A 79 -3.57 -12.78 -0.53
C ALA A 79 -4.66 -12.04 0.27
N ILE A 80 -4.33 -11.49 1.45
CA ILE A 80 -5.26 -10.70 2.25
C ILE A 80 -5.58 -9.37 1.54
N ALA A 81 -4.58 -8.71 0.95
CA ALA A 81 -4.78 -7.48 0.18
C ALA A 81 -5.65 -7.73 -1.06
N VAL A 82 -5.40 -8.84 -1.77
CA VAL A 82 -6.23 -9.28 -2.91
C VAL A 82 -7.68 -9.48 -2.47
N ALA A 83 -7.91 -10.26 -1.41
CA ALA A 83 -9.27 -10.55 -0.91
C ALA A 83 -10.01 -9.28 -0.44
N GLU A 84 -9.33 -8.36 0.26
CA GLU A 84 -9.92 -7.10 0.69
C GLU A 84 -10.29 -6.18 -0.49
N SER A 85 -9.40 -6.06 -1.47
CA SER A 85 -9.61 -5.23 -2.65
C SER A 85 -10.79 -5.77 -3.48
N ARG A 86 -10.85 -7.08 -3.71
CA ARG A 86 -11.98 -7.73 -4.40
C ARG A 86 -13.30 -7.50 -3.67
N ARG A 87 -13.30 -7.64 -2.35
CA ARG A 87 -14.51 -7.42 -1.52
C ARG A 87 -15.04 -5.99 -1.64
N LEU A 88 -14.16 -5.01 -1.80
CA LEU A 88 -14.52 -3.60 -1.92
C LEU A 88 -14.70 -3.13 -3.36
N GLY A 89 -14.46 -4.00 -4.36
CA GLY A 89 -14.52 -3.64 -5.76
C GLY A 89 -13.41 -2.70 -6.20
N ILE A 90 -12.28 -2.69 -5.50
CA ILE A 90 -11.11 -1.88 -5.84
C ILE A 90 -10.31 -2.61 -6.91
N PRO A 91 -10.06 -2.01 -8.09
CA PRO A 91 -9.28 -2.63 -9.15
C PRO A 91 -7.86 -3.00 -8.70
N ILE A 92 -7.43 -4.21 -9.08
CA ILE A 92 -6.12 -4.77 -8.73
C ILE A 92 -5.26 -4.83 -9.98
N VAL A 93 -4.09 -4.19 -9.93
CA VAL A 93 -2.98 -4.37 -10.87
C VAL A 93 -1.95 -5.22 -10.16
N ALA A 94 -1.53 -6.35 -10.72
CA ALA A 94 -0.54 -7.18 -10.03
C ALA A 94 0.45 -7.83 -10.97
N ILE A 95 1.68 -8.02 -10.47
CA ILE A 95 2.64 -8.93 -11.10
C ILE A 95 2.16 -10.34 -10.78
N VAL A 96 2.00 -11.14 -11.83
CA VAL A 96 1.50 -12.52 -11.75
C VAL A 96 2.58 -13.45 -12.25
N ASP A 97 3.11 -14.27 -11.37
CA ASP A 97 4.07 -15.34 -11.67
C ASP A 97 3.32 -16.68 -11.84
N THR A 98 4.04 -17.73 -12.16
CA THR A 98 3.51 -19.08 -12.47
C THR A 98 2.75 -19.74 -11.32
N ASN A 99 2.97 -19.32 -10.07
CA ASN A 99 2.30 -19.80 -8.85
C ASN A 99 1.05 -18.99 -8.47
N SER A 100 0.71 -17.95 -9.25
CA SER A 100 -0.37 -17.02 -8.96
C SER A 100 -1.61 -17.29 -9.80
N ASN A 101 -2.80 -16.97 -9.27
CA ASN A 101 -4.06 -17.10 -10.00
C ASN A 101 -4.41 -15.77 -10.70
N PRO A 102 -4.31 -15.68 -12.05
CA PRO A 102 -4.61 -14.44 -12.78
C PRO A 102 -6.11 -14.09 -12.77
N GLU A 103 -7.01 -15.05 -12.56
CA GLU A 103 -8.46 -14.80 -12.58
C GLU A 103 -8.94 -13.90 -11.42
N GLU A 104 -8.13 -13.77 -10.39
CA GLU A 104 -8.41 -12.90 -9.24
C GLU A 104 -7.99 -11.46 -9.45
N ILE A 105 -7.27 -11.16 -10.53
CA ILE A 105 -6.61 -9.89 -10.81
C ILE A 105 -7.29 -9.20 -11.99
N ASN A 106 -7.61 -7.90 -11.83
CA ASN A 106 -8.25 -7.14 -12.90
C ASN A 106 -7.27 -6.83 -14.04
N TYR A 107 -6.02 -6.53 -13.69
CA TYR A 107 -4.95 -6.16 -14.62
C TYR A 107 -3.68 -6.96 -14.29
N PRO A 108 -3.58 -8.20 -14.76
CA PRO A 108 -2.40 -9.03 -14.53
C PRO A 108 -1.25 -8.60 -15.43
N ILE A 109 -0.07 -8.44 -14.85
CA ILE A 109 1.19 -8.19 -15.56
C ILE A 109 2.02 -9.48 -15.42
N ALA A 110 2.20 -10.22 -16.50
CA ALA A 110 3.05 -11.41 -16.47
C ALA A 110 4.50 -11.03 -16.18
N GLY A 111 5.07 -11.60 -15.12
CA GLY A 111 6.42 -11.27 -14.73
C GLY A 111 6.88 -12.03 -13.48
N ASN A 112 8.18 -12.02 -13.26
CA ASN A 112 8.78 -12.65 -12.08
C ASN A 112 8.66 -11.70 -10.88
N ASP A 113 8.05 -12.17 -9.80
CA ASP A 113 7.80 -11.43 -8.57
C ASP A 113 8.92 -11.58 -7.51
N ASP A 114 9.92 -12.45 -7.75
CA ASP A 114 11.10 -12.64 -6.90
C ASP A 114 12.31 -11.81 -7.37
N ALA A 115 12.36 -11.45 -8.65
CA ALA A 115 13.50 -10.76 -9.24
C ALA A 115 13.43 -9.24 -9.01
N ILE A 116 14.26 -8.71 -8.12
CA ILE A 116 14.31 -7.27 -7.77
C ILE A 116 14.43 -6.37 -9.03
N ARG A 117 15.16 -6.83 -10.07
CA ARG A 117 15.32 -6.05 -11.31
C ARG A 117 14.04 -5.99 -12.11
N ALA A 118 13.29 -7.10 -12.21
CA ALA A 118 11.99 -7.15 -12.90
C ALA A 118 10.98 -6.25 -12.19
N ILE A 119 10.83 -6.42 -10.88
CA ILE A 119 9.95 -5.60 -10.03
C ILE A 119 10.26 -4.11 -10.21
N ARG A 120 11.54 -3.72 -10.16
CA ARG A 120 11.97 -2.32 -10.31
C ARG A 120 11.56 -1.74 -11.67
N ILE A 121 11.75 -2.48 -12.76
CA ILE A 121 11.42 -2.02 -14.11
C ILE A 121 9.90 -1.81 -14.23
N ILE A 122 9.11 -2.77 -13.77
CA ILE A 122 7.65 -2.69 -13.83
C ILE A 122 7.14 -1.51 -12.98
N LEU A 123 7.59 -1.39 -11.73
CA LEU A 123 7.20 -0.28 -10.86
C LEU A 123 7.61 1.08 -11.42
N GLN A 124 8.82 1.19 -12.01
CA GLN A 124 9.26 2.42 -12.64
C GLN A 124 8.35 2.81 -13.81
N LYS A 125 7.95 1.85 -14.63
CA LYS A 125 7.03 2.09 -15.75
C LYS A 125 5.65 2.56 -15.26
N ILE A 126 5.10 1.92 -14.22
CA ILE A 126 3.82 2.33 -13.62
C ILE A 126 3.93 3.77 -13.11
N VAL A 127 4.99 4.11 -12.37
CA VAL A 127 5.21 5.46 -11.83
C VAL A 127 5.36 6.48 -12.96
N ASP A 128 6.15 6.18 -14.00
CA ASP A 128 6.36 7.07 -15.12
C ASP A 128 5.06 7.34 -15.90
N SER A 129 4.23 6.32 -16.07
CA SER A 129 2.92 6.45 -16.72
C SER A 129 1.94 7.28 -15.89
N LEU A 130 1.90 7.07 -14.57
CA LEU A 130 1.09 7.88 -13.67
C LEU A 130 1.53 9.34 -13.66
N ALA A 131 2.85 9.60 -13.67
CA ALA A 131 3.40 10.95 -13.70
C ALA A 131 3.04 11.69 -15.00
N LYS A 132 3.08 11.00 -16.14
CA LYS A 132 2.69 11.56 -17.46
C LYS A 132 1.19 11.85 -17.52
N SER A 133 0.36 10.96 -16.98
CA SER A 133 -1.10 11.10 -16.98
C SER A 133 -1.61 12.19 -16.03
N GLY A 134 -0.86 12.53 -14.98
CA GLY A 134 -1.20 13.56 -13.98
C GLY A 134 -1.19 14.99 -14.51
N GLY A 135 -0.71 15.21 -15.74
CA GLY A 135 -0.65 16.56 -16.35
C GLY A 135 -1.98 17.15 -16.83
N GLY A 136 -3.10 16.43 -16.78
CA GLY A 136 -4.38 16.90 -17.32
C GLY A 136 -5.65 16.32 -16.69
N ARG A 137 -5.54 15.43 -15.71
CA ARG A 137 -6.68 14.79 -15.04
C ARG A 137 -6.44 14.72 -13.55
N ALA A 138 -7.49 14.83 -12.75
CA ALA A 138 -7.38 14.71 -11.30
C ALA A 138 -6.58 13.46 -10.91
N PRO A 139 -5.53 13.55 -10.09
CA PRO A 139 -4.74 12.40 -9.69
C PRO A 139 -5.65 11.37 -9.02
N GLY A 140 -5.62 10.12 -9.50
CA GLY A 140 -6.35 9.00 -8.89
C GLY A 140 -7.62 8.54 -9.62
N SER A 141 -7.86 8.95 -10.87
CA SER A 141 -8.93 8.32 -11.66
C SER A 141 -8.57 6.87 -12.03
N PRO A 142 -9.47 5.88 -11.82
CA PRO A 142 -9.24 4.49 -12.25
C PRO A 142 -8.80 4.38 -13.72
N ALA A 143 -9.35 5.24 -14.58
CA ALA A 143 -8.97 5.33 -16.00
C ALA A 143 -7.49 5.67 -16.22
N THR A 144 -6.83 6.32 -15.25
CA THR A 144 -5.40 6.67 -15.36
C THR A 144 -4.52 5.46 -15.12
N VAL A 145 -4.90 4.63 -14.16
CA VAL A 145 -4.17 3.38 -13.84
C VAL A 145 -4.39 2.35 -14.96
N VAL A 146 -5.62 2.25 -15.50
CA VAL A 146 -5.98 1.37 -16.62
C VAL A 146 -5.17 1.73 -17.85
N ALA A 147 -5.13 2.99 -18.26
CA ALA A 147 -4.34 3.45 -19.41
C ALA A 147 -2.84 3.15 -19.24
N ALA A 148 -2.30 3.29 -18.03
CA ALA A 148 -0.91 2.98 -17.73
C ALA A 148 -0.60 1.47 -17.87
N VAL A 149 -1.57 0.61 -17.53
CA VAL A 149 -1.42 -0.85 -17.64
C VAL A 149 -1.62 -1.32 -19.08
N GLU A 150 -2.58 -0.76 -19.83
CA GLU A 150 -2.77 -1.06 -21.24
C GLU A 150 -1.54 -0.71 -22.09
N GLU A 151 -0.87 0.42 -21.76
CA GLU A 151 0.39 0.80 -22.40
C GLU A 151 1.53 -0.19 -22.07
N LEU A 152 1.51 -0.78 -20.88
CA LEU A 152 2.48 -1.80 -20.46
C LEU A 152 2.26 -3.15 -21.15
N THR A 153 1.01 -3.56 -21.36
CA THR A 153 0.68 -4.80 -22.04
C THR A 153 0.93 -4.70 -23.55
N ALA A 154 0.74 -3.53 -24.17
CA ALA A 154 1.01 -3.30 -25.59
C ALA A 154 2.51 -3.29 -25.95
N VAL A 155 3.41 -3.08 -24.99
CA VAL A 155 4.88 -3.12 -25.21
C VAL A 155 5.45 -4.54 -25.03
N ALA A 156 4.65 -5.47 -24.48
CA ALA A 156 5.07 -6.85 -24.21
C ALA A 156 4.73 -7.84 -25.35
N GLU A 157 4.01 -7.39 -26.39
CA GLU A 157 3.82 -8.10 -27.68
C GLU A 157 4.90 -7.66 -28.71
#